data_be4e7eb8e13166fb890da606e3952a1b
#
_entry.id   be4e7eb8e13166fb890da606e3952a1b
#
_cell.length_a   1.000
_cell.length_b   1.000
_cell.length_c   1.000
_cell.angle_alpha   90.00
_cell.angle_beta   90.00
_cell.angle_gamma   90.00
#
_symmetry.space_group_name_H-M   'P 1'
#
loop_
_entity.id
_entity.type
_entity.pdbx_description
1 polymer ?
#
loop_
_entity_poly.entity_id
_entity_poly.type
_entity_poly.pdbx_seq_one_letter_code
_entity_poly.pdbx_strand_id
1 'polypeptide(L)'
;MSLPPHRPRTAALLLALICCGCGPNPGSSVANPSSLANDPAPAANQRPQIWTTFEGARALAHAQAQVDCGPRPAGSPALETARGLILDSLKSSGWKAERQEFEQDTPHGKIRMANIVATFPAAQSAPAASPPPNRSRALVCSHYDTKKFSTISFLGANDGASSTGALLELARVLAQNPPLAAKVDLVFFDGEEAMVQFTESDGLYGSRHFASTLRASGRAPQYAFGIVLDMIGDRNLTITLPFDSPKELTRGLLESARTLGVRDKFSLLDRSLLDDHVPLNEIARVPTVDVIDFDYNAWHTADDTMAQLSAQSLETIGSVTLHYLSNALAAQPPAK
;
A
#
# COMPACT_ATOMS: atom_id res chain seq x y z
N MET A 1 -6.55 44.24 31.01
CA MET A 1 -7.79 44.54 30.30
C MET A 1 -8.57 43.25 30.12
N SER A 2 -9.60 43.07 30.90
CA SER A 2 -10.39 41.84 31.06
C SER A 2 -11.60 41.89 30.16
N LEU A 3 -11.88 40.81 29.44
CA LEU A 3 -13.13 40.64 28.70
C LEU A 3 -14.07 39.71 29.48
N PRO A 4 -15.39 39.96 29.48
CA PRO A 4 -16.35 39.24 30.31
C PRO A 4 -16.92 37.98 29.65
N PRO A 5 -17.57 37.10 30.44
CA PRO A 5 -18.09 35.82 29.98
C PRO A 5 -19.52 35.91 29.42
N HIS A 6 -19.82 35.20 28.36
CA HIS A 6 -21.18 35.03 27.85
C HIS A 6 -21.85 33.77 28.42
N ARG A 7 -23.09 33.97 28.91
CA ARG A 7 -24.01 32.96 29.46
C ARG A 7 -24.83 32.28 28.36
N PRO A 8 -25.31 31.05 28.59
CA PRO A 8 -26.16 30.32 27.64
C PRO A 8 -27.66 30.73 27.79
N ARG A 9 -28.36 30.69 26.67
CA ARG A 9 -29.84 30.83 26.65
C ARG A 9 -30.44 29.44 26.43
N THR A 10 -31.20 29.01 27.40
CA THR A 10 -32.20 27.94 27.37
C THR A 10 -33.47 28.39 26.64
N ALA A 11 -34.01 27.55 25.77
CA ALA A 11 -35.36 27.67 25.26
C ALA A 11 -36.04 26.30 25.33
N ALA A 12 -37.05 26.24 26.16
CA ALA A 12 -38.01 25.15 26.26
C ALA A 12 -39.13 25.36 25.24
N LEU A 13 -39.61 24.26 24.64
CA LEU A 13 -40.89 24.33 23.93
C LEU A 13 -41.75 23.08 24.14
N LEU A 14 -43.02 23.39 24.31
CA LEU A 14 -44.16 22.64 24.79
C LEU A 14 -44.63 21.49 23.91
N LEU A 15 -45.16 20.49 24.61
CA LEU A 15 -46.04 19.42 24.12
C LEU A 15 -47.43 19.97 23.74
N ALA A 16 -48.01 19.45 22.67
CA ALA A 16 -49.48 19.49 22.47
C ALA A 16 -49.96 18.12 22.02
N LEU A 17 -50.71 17.46 22.88
CA LEU A 17 -51.54 16.29 22.58
C LEU A 17 -52.86 16.78 21.97
N ILE A 18 -53.34 16.09 20.95
CA ILE A 18 -54.79 16.08 20.60
C ILE A 18 -55.21 14.63 20.36
N CYS A 19 -56.14 14.16 21.22
CA CYS A 19 -56.91 12.94 21.03
C CYS A 19 -58.25 13.28 20.38
N CYS A 20 -58.84 12.32 19.69
CA CYS A 20 -60.24 11.99 19.41
C CYS A 20 -60.34 11.41 17.99
N GLY A 21 -61.10 10.37 17.71
CA GLY A 21 -62.08 9.58 18.39
C GLY A 21 -62.61 8.49 17.44
N CYS A 22 -63.26 7.54 18.07
CA CYS A 22 -63.79 6.27 17.53
C CYS A 22 -64.87 6.39 16.47
N GLY A 23 -65.04 5.32 15.65
CA GLY A 23 -66.28 4.89 15.08
C GLY A 23 -66.15 3.74 14.10
N PRO A 24 -66.85 2.63 14.31
CA PRO A 24 -66.79 1.46 13.44
C PRO A 24 -67.91 1.45 12.43
N ASN A 25 -67.68 0.89 11.22
CA ASN A 25 -68.72 0.19 10.52
C ASN A 25 -68.20 -0.79 9.45
N PRO A 26 -69.02 -1.80 9.11
CA PRO A 26 -68.50 -3.07 8.62
C PRO A 26 -68.76 -3.31 7.13
N GLY A 27 -67.94 -4.22 6.60
CA GLY A 27 -68.40 -5.08 5.54
C GLY A 27 -68.17 -4.65 4.10
N SER A 28 -67.12 -5.20 3.48
CA SER A 28 -67.13 -5.65 2.09
C SER A 28 -65.99 -6.64 1.85
N SER A 29 -66.32 -7.86 1.62
CA SER A 29 -65.45 -8.90 1.15
C SER A 29 -65.03 -8.58 -0.30
N VAL A 30 -63.74 -8.35 -0.52
CA VAL A 30 -63.15 -8.35 -1.87
C VAL A 30 -61.96 -9.26 -1.88
N ALA A 31 -61.94 -10.08 -2.91
CA ALA A 31 -61.05 -11.16 -3.18
C ALA A 31 -59.55 -10.83 -2.98
N ASN A 32 -58.85 -11.79 -2.43
CA ASN A 32 -57.42 -11.88 -2.26
C ASN A 32 -56.72 -11.93 -3.63
N PRO A 33 -55.91 -10.94 -4.03
CA PRO A 33 -55.01 -11.14 -5.16
C PRO A 33 -53.73 -11.85 -4.65
N SER A 34 -53.44 -12.94 -5.29
CA SER A 34 -52.29 -13.80 -5.19
C SER A 34 -51.04 -13.08 -4.69
N SER A 35 -50.43 -13.66 -3.66
CA SER A 35 -49.09 -13.35 -3.19
C SER A 35 -48.10 -13.55 -4.35
N LEU A 36 -47.70 -12.47 -4.98
CA LEU A 36 -46.46 -12.47 -5.75
C LEU A 36 -45.36 -12.60 -4.70
N ALA A 37 -44.81 -13.81 -4.59
CA ALA A 37 -43.55 -14.05 -3.88
C ALA A 37 -42.51 -13.09 -4.49
N ASN A 38 -42.06 -12.13 -3.70
CA ASN A 38 -40.86 -11.41 -4.02
C ASN A 38 -39.72 -12.42 -3.92
N ASP A 39 -39.35 -13.02 -5.04
CA ASP A 39 -38.07 -13.67 -5.14
C ASP A 39 -37.01 -12.65 -4.78
N PRO A 40 -36.13 -12.95 -3.82
CA PRO A 40 -35.01 -12.05 -3.52
C PRO A 40 -34.20 -11.88 -4.80
N ALA A 41 -34.00 -10.63 -5.21
CA ALA A 41 -33.12 -10.32 -6.33
C ALA A 41 -31.81 -11.12 -6.19
N PRO A 42 -31.28 -11.74 -7.27
CA PRO A 42 -30.05 -12.52 -7.18
C PRO A 42 -28.99 -11.63 -6.51
N ALA A 43 -28.38 -12.15 -5.44
CA ALA A 43 -27.34 -11.46 -4.70
C ALA A 43 -26.31 -10.95 -5.72
N ALA A 44 -26.19 -9.63 -5.84
CA ALA A 44 -25.21 -9.02 -6.70
C ALA A 44 -23.87 -9.68 -6.37
N ASN A 45 -23.19 -10.18 -7.40
CA ASN A 45 -21.93 -10.93 -7.33
C ASN A 45 -20.94 -10.05 -6.53
N GLN A 46 -20.93 -10.21 -5.21
CA GLN A 46 -20.04 -9.42 -4.33
C GLN A 46 -18.64 -9.90 -4.64
N ARG A 47 -17.82 -8.99 -5.14
CA ARG A 47 -16.40 -9.26 -5.38
C ARG A 47 -15.76 -9.76 -4.09
N PRO A 48 -14.85 -10.75 -4.16
CA PRO A 48 -14.14 -11.21 -2.98
C PRO A 48 -13.48 -10.05 -2.27
N GLN A 49 -13.76 -9.87 -0.99
CA GLN A 49 -13.17 -8.81 -0.15
C GLN A 49 -11.80 -9.28 0.34
N ILE A 50 -10.85 -9.46 -0.59
CA ILE A 50 -9.53 -10.04 -0.28
C ILE A 50 -8.74 -9.23 0.78
N TRP A 51 -9.04 -7.94 0.94
CA TRP A 51 -8.40 -7.10 1.94
C TRP A 51 -8.69 -7.53 3.38
N THR A 52 -9.75 -8.29 3.62
CA THR A 52 -10.06 -8.85 4.94
C THR A 52 -9.25 -10.11 5.28
N THR A 53 -8.46 -10.62 4.34
CA THR A 53 -7.60 -11.80 4.52
C THR A 53 -6.13 -11.45 4.68
N PHE A 54 -5.80 -10.17 4.75
CA PHE A 54 -4.46 -9.70 5.10
C PHE A 54 -4.22 -9.93 6.59
N GLU A 55 -3.13 -10.59 6.91
CA GLU A 55 -2.77 -10.93 8.28
C GLU A 55 -1.53 -10.12 8.72
N GLY A 56 -1.74 -9.06 9.50
CA GLY A 56 -0.64 -8.22 9.99
C GLY A 56 0.42 -8.97 10.77
N ALA A 57 0.04 -10.05 11.46
CA ALA A 57 1.01 -10.91 12.15
C ALA A 57 1.97 -11.64 11.19
N ARG A 58 1.51 -12.00 9.98
CA ARG A 58 2.40 -12.59 8.95
C ARG A 58 3.35 -11.53 8.38
N ALA A 59 2.84 -10.34 8.10
CA ALA A 59 3.68 -9.23 7.67
C ALA A 59 4.76 -8.91 8.72
N LEU A 60 4.39 -8.90 10.00
CA LEU A 60 5.33 -8.70 11.11
C LEU A 60 6.37 -9.82 11.21
N ALA A 61 5.98 -11.08 10.97
CA ALA A 61 6.92 -12.20 10.95
C ALA A 61 7.92 -12.11 9.79
N HIS A 62 7.49 -11.63 8.62
CA HIS A 62 8.39 -11.34 7.49
C HIS A 62 9.36 -10.19 7.79
N ALA A 63 8.90 -9.15 8.48
CA ALA A 63 9.76 -8.07 8.95
C ALA A 63 10.80 -8.59 9.96
N GLN A 64 10.38 -9.41 10.93
CA GLN A 64 11.28 -10.03 11.91
C GLN A 64 12.38 -10.86 11.22
N ALA A 65 12.03 -11.68 10.24
CA ALA A 65 13.00 -12.51 9.52
C ALA A 65 14.08 -11.67 8.81
N GLN A 66 13.75 -10.46 8.35
CA GLN A 66 14.72 -9.54 7.76
C GLN A 66 15.58 -8.86 8.84
N VAL A 67 14.97 -8.45 9.94
CA VAL A 67 15.68 -7.87 11.08
C VAL A 67 16.68 -8.86 11.68
N ASP A 68 16.35 -10.14 11.69
CA ASP A 68 17.24 -11.22 12.15
C ASP A 68 18.49 -11.38 11.28
N CYS A 69 18.49 -10.88 10.05
CA CYS A 69 19.70 -10.80 9.23
C CYS A 69 20.70 -9.73 9.75
N GLY A 70 20.27 -8.85 10.64
CA GLY A 70 21.02 -7.71 11.11
C GLY A 70 20.97 -6.51 10.16
N PRO A 71 21.84 -5.50 10.34
CA PRO A 71 21.98 -4.37 9.43
C PRO A 71 22.25 -4.83 7.99
N ARG A 72 21.47 -4.33 7.05
CA ARG A 72 21.39 -4.80 5.66
C ARG A 72 21.75 -3.70 4.64
N PRO A 73 22.85 -2.94 4.80
CA PRO A 73 23.15 -1.91 3.82
C PRO A 73 23.45 -2.50 2.45
N ALA A 74 23.22 -1.70 1.41
CA ALA A 74 23.47 -2.11 0.03
C ALA A 74 24.86 -2.73 -0.15
N GLY A 75 24.92 -3.87 -0.85
CA GLY A 75 26.15 -4.65 -1.07
C GLY A 75 26.61 -5.53 0.09
N SER A 76 25.89 -5.57 1.22
CA SER A 76 26.24 -6.40 2.38
C SER A 76 25.83 -7.87 2.22
N PRO A 77 26.53 -8.84 2.86
CA PRO A 77 26.09 -10.22 2.92
C PRO A 77 24.73 -10.40 3.62
N ALA A 78 24.42 -9.57 4.61
CA ALA A 78 23.12 -9.59 5.30
C ALA A 78 21.96 -9.25 4.35
N LEU A 79 22.17 -8.26 3.47
CA LEU A 79 21.19 -7.91 2.45
C LEU A 79 21.00 -9.04 1.42
N GLU A 80 22.08 -9.74 1.05
CA GLU A 80 21.96 -10.93 0.17
C GLU A 80 21.14 -12.04 0.85
N THR A 81 21.32 -12.25 2.14
CA THR A 81 20.49 -13.19 2.92
C THR A 81 19.02 -12.77 2.92
N ALA A 82 18.72 -11.50 3.22
CA ALA A 82 17.36 -10.97 3.17
C ALA A 82 16.73 -11.10 1.77
N ARG A 83 17.51 -10.86 0.71
CA ARG A 83 17.09 -11.06 -0.69
C ARG A 83 16.67 -12.50 -0.95
N GLY A 84 17.42 -13.48 -0.42
CA GLY A 84 17.04 -14.90 -0.47
C GLY A 84 15.70 -15.17 0.17
N LEU A 85 15.45 -14.64 1.38
CA LEU A 85 14.17 -14.79 2.10
C LEU A 85 13.00 -14.20 1.31
N ILE A 86 13.18 -13.03 0.68
CA ILE A 86 12.16 -12.39 -0.15
C ILE A 86 11.84 -13.27 -1.36
N LEU A 87 12.85 -13.75 -2.09
CA LEU A 87 12.66 -14.60 -3.26
C LEU A 87 11.96 -15.92 -2.93
N ASP A 88 12.33 -16.57 -1.83
CA ASP A 88 11.70 -17.81 -1.37
C ASP A 88 10.24 -17.60 -0.96
N SER A 89 9.92 -16.50 -0.28
CA SER A 89 8.56 -16.14 0.09
C SER A 89 7.68 -15.89 -1.13
N LEU A 90 8.17 -15.13 -2.10
CA LEU A 90 7.46 -14.87 -3.36
C LEU A 90 7.21 -16.15 -4.14
N LYS A 91 8.22 -17.01 -4.25
CA LYS A 91 8.10 -18.32 -4.91
C LYS A 91 7.08 -19.21 -4.22
N SER A 92 7.06 -19.26 -2.89
CA SER A 92 6.09 -20.05 -2.12
C SER A 92 4.65 -19.58 -2.32
N SER A 93 4.47 -18.29 -2.61
CA SER A 93 3.18 -17.67 -2.92
C SER A 93 2.82 -17.70 -4.41
N GLY A 94 3.61 -18.41 -5.24
CA GLY A 94 3.31 -18.62 -6.66
C GLY A 94 3.72 -17.47 -7.58
N TRP A 95 4.49 -16.50 -7.09
CA TRP A 95 5.02 -15.41 -7.90
C TRP A 95 6.28 -15.82 -8.64
N LYS A 96 6.45 -15.32 -9.86
CA LYS A 96 7.71 -15.35 -10.59
C LYS A 96 8.49 -14.11 -10.21
N ALA A 97 9.57 -14.27 -9.48
CA ALA A 97 10.44 -13.19 -9.05
C ALA A 97 11.80 -13.28 -9.77
N GLU A 98 12.28 -12.14 -10.23
CA GLU A 98 13.56 -12.00 -10.94
C GLU A 98 14.42 -10.96 -10.24
N ARG A 99 15.72 -11.18 -10.21
CA ARG A 99 16.71 -10.21 -9.76
C ARG A 99 17.04 -9.27 -10.92
N GLN A 100 16.84 -7.98 -10.71
CA GLN A 100 17.34 -6.95 -11.63
C GLN A 100 18.67 -6.44 -11.10
N GLU A 101 19.76 -7.11 -11.49
CA GLU A 101 21.12 -6.78 -11.04
C GLU A 101 21.67 -5.55 -11.78
N PHE A 102 22.39 -4.70 -11.04
CA PHE A 102 23.09 -3.55 -11.59
C PHE A 102 24.29 -3.16 -10.72
N GLU A 103 25.20 -2.41 -11.30
CA GLU A 103 26.30 -1.78 -10.58
C GLU A 103 26.06 -0.28 -10.53
N GLN A 104 26.34 0.32 -9.39
CA GLN A 104 26.16 1.74 -9.16
C GLN A 104 27.42 2.37 -8.60
N ASP A 105 27.85 3.49 -9.16
CA ASP A 105 28.88 4.34 -8.55
C ASP A 105 28.26 5.10 -7.38
N THR A 106 28.87 4.98 -6.22
CA THR A 106 28.40 5.58 -4.96
C THR A 106 29.56 6.35 -4.30
N PRO A 107 29.29 7.21 -3.30
CA PRO A 107 30.34 7.85 -2.50
C PRO A 107 31.32 6.86 -1.86
N HIS A 108 30.92 5.61 -1.66
CA HIS A 108 31.77 4.53 -1.11
C HIS A 108 32.38 3.63 -2.20
N GLY A 109 32.37 4.07 -3.45
CA GLY A 109 32.85 3.31 -4.58
C GLY A 109 31.73 2.55 -5.28
N LYS A 110 32.12 1.64 -6.20
CA LYS A 110 31.19 0.87 -7.00
C LYS A 110 30.59 -0.27 -6.17
N ILE A 111 29.25 -0.31 -6.12
CA ILE A 111 28.48 -1.32 -5.37
C ILE A 111 27.58 -2.10 -6.35
N ARG A 112 27.55 -3.43 -6.20
CA ARG A 112 26.59 -4.30 -6.88
C ARG A 112 25.31 -4.34 -6.07
N MET A 113 24.21 -4.06 -6.73
CA MET A 113 22.86 -4.00 -6.17
C MET A 113 21.93 -4.87 -7.00
N ALA A 114 20.77 -5.24 -6.47
CA ALA A 114 19.76 -5.96 -7.21
C ALA A 114 18.35 -5.65 -6.69
N ASN A 115 17.52 -5.02 -7.50
CA ASN A 115 16.09 -5.03 -7.23
C ASN A 115 15.50 -6.44 -7.40
N ILE A 116 14.38 -6.70 -6.72
CA ILE A 116 13.57 -7.88 -6.99
C ILE A 116 12.29 -7.41 -7.68
N VAL A 117 11.99 -7.97 -8.84
CA VAL A 117 10.76 -7.68 -9.60
C VAL A 117 9.93 -8.95 -9.66
N ALA A 118 8.75 -8.94 -9.05
CA ALA A 118 7.86 -10.08 -8.99
C ALA A 118 6.59 -9.85 -9.80
N THR A 119 6.28 -10.80 -10.67
CA THR A 119 5.08 -10.82 -11.50
C THR A 119 4.28 -12.09 -11.21
N PHE A 120 2.95 -11.99 -11.21
CA PHE A 120 2.11 -13.16 -11.05
C PHE A 120 1.82 -13.78 -12.42
N PRO A 121 2.02 -15.11 -12.59
CA PRO A 121 1.72 -15.76 -13.86
C PRO A 121 0.24 -15.60 -14.21
N ALA A 122 -0.04 -15.06 -15.39
CA ALA A 122 -1.41 -15.06 -15.91
C ALA A 122 -1.89 -16.50 -16.07
N ALA A 123 -3.14 -16.79 -15.71
CA ALA A 123 -3.74 -18.09 -16.02
C ALA A 123 -3.59 -18.35 -17.53
N GLN A 124 -3.18 -19.58 -17.90
CA GLN A 124 -2.78 -19.95 -19.26
C GLN A 124 -3.89 -19.91 -20.33
N SER A 125 -4.94 -19.16 -20.12
CA SER A 125 -6.13 -19.11 -20.99
C SER A 125 -6.12 -18.03 -22.07
N ALA A 126 -5.05 -17.24 -22.18
CA ALA A 126 -4.89 -16.35 -23.34
C ALA A 126 -3.53 -16.56 -24.00
N PRO A 127 -3.47 -16.73 -25.33
CA PRO A 127 -2.19 -16.72 -26.03
C PRO A 127 -1.48 -15.39 -25.75
N ALA A 128 -0.17 -15.43 -25.51
CA ALA A 128 0.67 -14.26 -25.25
C ALA A 128 0.82 -13.40 -26.53
N ALA A 129 -0.27 -12.93 -27.10
CA ALA A 129 -0.33 -12.33 -28.41
C ALA A 129 -0.38 -10.80 -28.43
N SER A 130 -0.51 -10.16 -27.27
CA SER A 130 -0.52 -8.68 -27.26
C SER A 130 0.06 -8.16 -25.94
N PRO A 131 0.86 -7.09 -25.97
CA PRO A 131 1.26 -6.42 -24.75
C PRO A 131 -0.02 -6.03 -23.95
N PRO A 132 0.03 -6.05 -22.61
CA PRO A 132 -1.11 -5.63 -21.80
C PRO A 132 -1.55 -4.23 -22.22
N PRO A 133 -2.86 -3.96 -22.20
CA PRO A 133 -3.37 -2.65 -22.59
C PRO A 133 -2.78 -1.57 -21.70
N ASN A 134 -2.57 -0.37 -22.26
CA ASN A 134 -2.06 0.76 -21.53
C ASN A 134 -2.87 1.01 -20.26
N ARG A 135 -2.17 1.32 -19.14
CA ARG A 135 -2.76 1.66 -17.85
C ARG A 135 -3.63 0.57 -17.22
N SER A 136 -3.33 -0.70 -17.47
CA SER A 136 -4.09 -1.84 -16.93
C SER A 136 -3.44 -2.50 -15.72
N ARG A 137 -2.25 -2.07 -15.34
CA ARG A 137 -1.43 -2.65 -14.26
C ARG A 137 -1.12 -1.62 -13.18
N ALA A 138 -0.70 -2.09 -12.02
CA ALA A 138 -0.17 -1.28 -10.93
C ALA A 138 1.20 -1.79 -10.48
N LEU A 139 2.00 -0.88 -9.94
CA LEU A 139 3.20 -1.19 -9.16
C LEU A 139 2.87 -1.09 -7.67
N VAL A 140 3.37 -2.01 -6.86
CA VAL A 140 3.46 -1.83 -5.40
C VAL A 140 4.90 -2.10 -5.01
N CYS A 141 5.51 -1.14 -4.36
CA CYS A 141 6.95 -1.09 -4.16
C CYS A 141 7.30 -0.87 -2.69
N SER A 142 8.51 -1.26 -2.33
CA SER A 142 9.14 -1.04 -1.02
C SER A 142 10.63 -1.18 -1.19
N HIS A 143 11.45 -0.52 -0.36
CA HIS A 143 12.88 -0.86 -0.28
C HIS A 143 13.11 -1.96 0.77
N TYR A 144 14.27 -2.63 0.71
CA TYR A 144 14.59 -3.72 1.64
C TYR A 144 16.01 -3.63 2.23
N ASP A 145 16.80 -2.65 1.80
CA ASP A 145 18.10 -2.32 2.40
C ASP A 145 17.92 -1.48 3.67
N THR A 146 19.01 -1.21 4.35
CA THR A 146 19.06 -0.31 5.51
C THR A 146 20.18 0.69 5.35
N LYS A 147 20.02 1.85 5.96
CA LYS A 147 21.09 2.83 6.05
C LYS A 147 22.32 2.27 6.76
N LYS A 148 23.49 2.63 6.24
CA LYS A 148 24.77 2.28 6.84
C LYS A 148 25.21 3.38 7.78
N PHE A 149 25.25 3.10 9.08
CA PHE A 149 25.84 3.97 10.07
C PHE A 149 27.18 3.41 10.57
N SER A 150 28.11 4.30 10.94
CA SER A 150 29.39 3.93 11.56
C SER A 150 29.32 3.92 13.09
N THR A 151 28.30 4.53 13.69
CA THR A 151 28.20 4.80 15.12
C THR A 151 27.13 3.97 15.82
N ILE A 152 26.17 3.44 15.08
CA ILE A 152 25.05 2.63 15.61
C ILE A 152 24.86 1.37 14.77
N SER A 153 24.28 0.34 15.38
CA SER A 153 23.76 -0.82 14.67
C SER A 153 22.29 -0.53 14.29
N PHE A 154 22.06 -0.16 13.05
CA PHE A 154 20.75 0.20 12.55
C PHE A 154 20.06 -1.03 11.95
N LEU A 155 18.98 -1.50 12.56
CA LEU A 155 18.28 -2.69 12.14
C LEU A 155 17.22 -2.41 11.06
N GLY A 156 16.74 -1.18 10.96
CA GLY A 156 15.73 -0.81 9.98
C GLY A 156 14.49 -1.70 10.09
N ALA A 157 13.89 -1.77 11.28
CA ALA A 157 12.72 -2.61 11.49
C ALA A 157 11.47 -1.99 10.88
N ASN A 158 11.28 -0.69 11.08
CA ASN A 158 10.26 0.07 10.38
C ASN A 158 10.76 0.51 9.01
N ASP A 159 11.97 1.00 8.97
CA ASP A 159 12.65 1.53 7.81
C ASP A 159 13.25 0.38 6.96
N GLY A 160 12.48 0.00 5.95
CA GLY A 160 12.68 -1.10 5.00
C GLY A 160 12.02 -2.42 5.37
N ALA A 161 12.14 -2.95 6.62
CA ALA A 161 11.63 -4.28 6.89
C ALA A 161 10.10 -4.33 7.06
N SER A 162 9.47 -3.29 7.61
CA SER A 162 8.02 -3.25 7.81
C SER A 162 7.26 -3.30 6.48
N SER A 163 7.62 -2.44 5.56
CA SER A 163 7.01 -2.31 4.24
C SER A 163 7.31 -3.52 3.35
N THR A 164 8.54 -4.04 3.38
CA THR A 164 8.88 -5.30 2.70
C THR A 164 8.09 -6.47 3.28
N GLY A 165 7.93 -6.56 4.59
CA GLY A 165 7.11 -7.59 5.23
C GLY A 165 5.64 -7.53 4.81
N ALA A 166 5.08 -6.33 4.75
CA ALA A 166 3.72 -6.10 4.26
C ALA A 166 3.58 -6.46 2.77
N LEU A 167 4.58 -6.14 1.95
CA LEU A 167 4.57 -6.45 0.52
C LEU A 167 4.60 -7.97 0.27
N LEU A 168 5.29 -8.75 1.11
CA LEU A 168 5.27 -10.21 1.06
C LEU A 168 3.90 -10.80 1.45
N GLU A 169 3.26 -10.23 2.45
CA GLU A 169 1.89 -10.65 2.81
C GLU A 169 0.87 -10.22 1.75
N LEU A 170 1.03 -9.05 1.13
CA LEU A 170 0.26 -8.64 -0.05
C LEU A 170 0.39 -9.67 -1.18
N ALA A 171 1.61 -10.18 -1.42
CA ALA A 171 1.84 -11.22 -2.42
C ALA A 171 0.99 -12.47 -2.15
N ARG A 172 0.97 -12.94 -0.90
CA ARG A 172 0.16 -14.11 -0.49
C ARG A 172 -1.33 -13.87 -0.71
N VAL A 173 -1.82 -12.71 -0.31
CA VAL A 173 -3.26 -12.38 -0.44
C VAL A 173 -3.66 -12.20 -1.89
N LEU A 174 -2.89 -11.47 -2.68
CA LEU A 174 -3.16 -11.28 -4.11
C LEU A 174 -3.19 -12.61 -4.86
N ALA A 175 -2.32 -13.57 -4.52
CA ALA A 175 -2.29 -14.90 -5.13
C ALA A 175 -3.62 -15.66 -4.97
N GLN A 176 -4.46 -15.32 -3.99
CA GLN A 176 -5.81 -15.88 -3.84
C GLN A 176 -6.80 -15.32 -4.87
N ASN A 177 -6.42 -14.26 -5.59
CA ASN A 177 -7.21 -13.67 -6.68
C ASN A 177 -6.32 -13.51 -7.93
N PRO A 178 -6.04 -14.61 -8.67
CA PRO A 178 -5.12 -14.60 -9.80
C PRO A 178 -5.42 -13.54 -10.87
N PRO A 179 -6.70 -13.23 -11.20
CA PRO A 179 -7.00 -12.15 -12.14
C PRO A 179 -6.56 -10.76 -11.67
N LEU A 180 -6.57 -10.48 -10.37
CA LEU A 180 -6.08 -9.24 -9.80
C LEU A 180 -4.56 -9.28 -9.67
N ALA A 181 -4.00 -10.38 -9.16
CA ALA A 181 -2.55 -10.57 -9.03
C ALA A 181 -1.82 -10.36 -10.35
N ALA A 182 -2.37 -10.87 -11.46
CA ALA A 182 -1.79 -10.70 -12.80
C ALA A 182 -1.74 -9.24 -13.27
N LYS A 183 -2.43 -8.32 -12.60
CA LYS A 183 -2.41 -6.88 -12.89
C LYS A 183 -1.48 -6.08 -11.98
N VAL A 184 -0.77 -6.74 -11.04
CA VAL A 184 0.11 -6.09 -10.08
C VAL A 184 1.52 -6.63 -10.27
N ASP A 185 2.50 -5.75 -10.30
CA ASP A 185 3.91 -6.11 -10.15
C ASP A 185 4.38 -5.60 -8.78
N LEU A 186 5.07 -6.47 -8.04
CA LEU A 186 5.67 -6.14 -6.75
C LEU A 186 7.15 -5.89 -6.97
N VAL A 187 7.66 -4.77 -6.46
CA VAL A 187 9.06 -4.38 -6.66
C VAL A 187 9.70 -4.07 -5.31
N PHE A 188 10.82 -4.72 -5.04
CA PHE A 188 11.62 -4.47 -3.85
C PHE A 188 12.92 -3.80 -4.30
N PHE A 189 13.14 -2.58 -3.87
CA PHE A 189 14.30 -1.78 -4.26
C PHE A 189 15.49 -2.04 -3.34
N ASP A 190 16.68 -2.11 -3.95
CA ASP A 190 17.98 -2.19 -3.28
C ASP A 190 18.64 -0.82 -3.36
N GLY A 191 19.21 -0.37 -2.25
CA GLY A 191 19.94 0.89 -2.21
C GLY A 191 19.01 2.11 -2.34
N GLU A 192 17.88 2.10 -1.67
CA GLU A 192 17.09 3.30 -1.44
C GLU A 192 17.92 4.27 -0.60
N GLU A 193 18.54 3.77 0.45
CA GLU A 193 19.29 4.50 1.43
C GLU A 193 20.54 5.18 0.88
N ALA A 194 20.66 6.47 1.12
CA ALA A 194 21.85 7.22 0.74
C ALA A 194 23.08 6.74 1.51
N MET A 195 24.21 6.61 0.81
CA MET A 195 25.48 6.20 1.42
C MET A 195 26.01 7.24 2.41
N VAL A 196 25.79 8.51 2.12
CA VAL A 196 26.18 9.65 2.97
C VAL A 196 24.94 10.49 3.26
N GLN A 197 24.37 11.10 2.22
CA GLN A 197 23.22 11.99 2.35
C GLN A 197 22.42 11.96 1.06
N PHE A 198 21.08 11.97 1.15
CA PHE A 198 20.20 12.04 0.00
C PHE A 198 20.50 13.27 -0.86
N THR A 199 20.78 13.00 -2.14
CA THR A 199 21.02 14.00 -3.19
C THR A 199 20.51 13.46 -4.53
N GLU A 200 20.69 14.24 -5.59
CA GLU A 200 20.38 13.77 -6.95
C GLU A 200 21.17 12.51 -7.38
N SER A 201 22.30 12.22 -6.72
CA SER A 201 23.20 11.10 -7.08
C SER A 201 23.51 10.14 -5.93
N ASP A 202 23.01 10.39 -4.71
CA ASP A 202 23.21 9.52 -3.55
C ASP A 202 21.85 9.16 -2.93
N GLY A 203 21.52 7.90 -2.91
CA GLY A 203 20.23 7.33 -2.55
C GLY A 203 19.32 7.03 -3.74
N LEU A 204 18.24 6.30 -3.51
CA LEU A 204 17.23 5.89 -4.48
C LEU A 204 17.81 5.14 -5.70
N TYR A 205 18.92 4.43 -5.50
CA TYR A 205 19.65 3.80 -6.61
C TYR A 205 18.81 2.75 -7.32
N GLY A 206 18.10 1.92 -6.55
CA GLY A 206 17.24 0.86 -7.06
C GLY A 206 16.06 1.38 -7.85
N SER A 207 15.31 2.31 -7.30
CA SER A 207 14.15 2.88 -7.97
C SER A 207 14.54 3.70 -9.21
N ARG A 208 15.66 4.43 -9.18
CA ARG A 208 16.20 5.13 -10.37
C ARG A 208 16.58 4.17 -11.48
N HIS A 209 17.25 3.05 -11.13
CA HIS A 209 17.60 2.02 -12.09
C HIS A 209 16.36 1.35 -12.67
N PHE A 210 15.40 0.98 -11.83
CA PHE A 210 14.13 0.38 -12.24
C PHE A 210 13.34 1.32 -13.16
N ALA A 211 13.16 2.58 -12.77
CA ALA A 211 12.42 3.57 -13.53
C ALA A 211 13.05 3.84 -14.91
N SER A 212 14.39 3.94 -14.97
CA SER A 212 15.13 4.10 -16.21
C SER A 212 14.99 2.90 -17.14
N THR A 213 15.09 1.69 -16.59
CA THR A 213 14.88 0.44 -17.34
C THR A 213 13.44 0.31 -17.84
N LEU A 214 12.48 0.66 -17.00
CA LEU A 214 11.07 0.62 -17.35
C LEU A 214 10.75 1.59 -18.51
N ARG A 215 11.29 2.80 -18.45
CA ARG A 215 11.18 3.79 -19.53
C ARG A 215 11.86 3.31 -20.81
N ALA A 216 13.09 2.85 -20.72
CA ALA A 216 13.89 2.40 -21.88
C ALA A 216 13.25 1.21 -22.61
N SER A 217 12.62 0.30 -21.87
CA SER A 217 11.89 -0.85 -22.43
C SER A 217 10.53 -0.52 -23.02
N GLY A 218 10.04 0.72 -22.90
CA GLY A 218 8.71 1.14 -23.34
C GLY A 218 7.55 0.53 -22.54
N ARG A 219 7.81 -0.09 -21.38
CA ARG A 219 6.80 -0.77 -20.56
C ARG A 219 6.05 0.17 -19.62
N ALA A 220 6.58 1.35 -19.34
CA ALA A 220 5.98 2.30 -18.39
C ALA A 220 4.49 2.59 -18.66
N PRO A 221 4.02 2.76 -19.92
CA PRO A 221 2.60 2.99 -20.19
C PRO A 221 1.64 1.87 -19.79
N GLN A 222 2.13 0.67 -19.47
CA GLN A 222 1.28 -0.43 -18.99
C GLN A 222 0.73 -0.15 -17.59
N TYR A 223 1.41 0.69 -16.80
CA TYR A 223 1.03 0.98 -15.43
C TYR A 223 0.12 2.19 -15.36
N ALA A 224 -1.03 2.00 -14.71
CA ALA A 224 -1.94 3.08 -14.39
C ALA A 224 -1.39 3.95 -13.25
N PHE A 225 -0.77 3.29 -12.27
CA PHE A 225 -0.23 3.92 -11.07
C PHE A 225 0.79 3.02 -10.36
N GLY A 226 1.50 3.64 -9.41
CA GLY A 226 2.35 2.99 -8.42
C GLY A 226 1.96 3.39 -6.99
N ILE A 227 2.30 2.53 -6.04
CA ILE A 227 2.23 2.77 -4.60
C ILE A 227 3.59 2.35 -4.03
N VAL A 228 4.30 3.27 -3.40
CA VAL A 228 5.44 2.97 -2.55
C VAL A 228 4.94 2.84 -1.12
N LEU A 229 5.41 1.84 -0.40
CA LEU A 229 5.17 1.65 1.02
C LEU A 229 6.49 1.83 1.75
N ASP A 230 6.54 2.74 2.72
CA ASP A 230 7.71 2.96 3.54
C ASP A 230 7.33 3.26 5.00
N MET A 231 8.09 2.70 5.95
CA MET A 231 7.91 2.89 7.40
C MET A 231 6.47 2.73 7.89
N ILE A 232 5.75 1.71 7.44
CA ILE A 232 4.30 1.55 7.69
C ILE A 232 3.96 0.69 8.92
N GLY A 233 4.94 0.35 9.72
CA GLY A 233 4.78 -0.58 10.85
C GLY A 233 4.70 0.07 12.22
N ASP A 234 4.91 1.38 12.36
CA ASP A 234 4.93 2.05 13.66
C ASP A 234 3.65 1.75 14.46
N ARG A 235 3.86 1.42 15.73
CA ARG A 235 2.78 1.16 16.70
C ARG A 235 1.83 2.37 16.84
N ASN A 236 2.36 3.57 16.69
CA ASN A 236 1.62 4.83 16.71
C ASN A 236 1.34 5.36 15.30
N LEU A 237 1.08 4.49 14.37
CA LEU A 237 0.93 4.73 12.95
C LEU A 237 0.26 6.07 12.59
N THR A 238 0.99 6.89 11.83
CA THR A 238 0.51 8.16 11.24
C THR A 238 1.04 8.30 9.82
N ILE A 239 0.31 7.79 8.84
CA ILE A 239 0.70 7.95 7.43
C ILE A 239 0.61 9.41 7.01
N THR A 240 1.68 9.92 6.43
CA THR A 240 1.84 11.30 5.96
C THR A 240 2.04 11.30 4.45
N LEU A 241 0.95 11.41 3.67
CA LEU A 241 1.03 11.43 2.21
C LEU A 241 1.69 12.74 1.73
N PRO A 242 2.79 12.69 0.95
CA PRO A 242 3.48 13.89 0.48
C PRO A 242 2.61 14.81 -0.38
N PHE A 243 2.87 16.12 -0.30
CA PHE A 243 2.10 17.17 -0.99
C PHE A 243 2.08 17.00 -2.53
N ASP A 244 3.18 16.51 -3.10
CA ASP A 244 3.37 16.30 -4.54
C ASP A 244 2.80 14.96 -5.03
N SER A 245 2.22 14.15 -4.15
CA SER A 245 1.54 12.91 -4.54
C SER A 245 0.42 13.16 -5.55
N PRO A 246 0.24 12.27 -6.55
CA PRO A 246 -0.83 12.41 -7.53
C PRO A 246 -2.22 12.46 -6.87
N LYS A 247 -2.94 13.56 -7.06
CA LYS A 247 -4.21 13.87 -6.34
C LYS A 247 -5.26 12.76 -6.43
N GLU A 248 -5.37 12.11 -7.58
CA GLU A 248 -6.34 11.04 -7.80
C GLU A 248 -6.00 9.79 -6.97
N LEU A 249 -4.71 9.43 -6.86
CA LEU A 249 -4.23 8.32 -6.03
C LEU A 249 -4.44 8.64 -4.55
N THR A 250 -4.03 9.83 -4.12
CA THR A 250 -4.23 10.32 -2.75
C THR A 250 -5.71 10.23 -2.36
N ARG A 251 -6.62 10.75 -3.20
CA ARG A 251 -8.05 10.71 -2.94
C ARG A 251 -8.56 9.27 -2.85
N GLY A 252 -8.15 8.38 -3.76
CA GLY A 252 -8.58 6.98 -3.79
C GLY A 252 -8.12 6.19 -2.56
N LEU A 253 -6.88 6.41 -2.10
CA LEU A 253 -6.36 5.81 -0.88
C LEU A 253 -7.11 6.31 0.36
N LEU A 254 -7.33 7.62 0.48
CA LEU A 254 -8.08 8.21 1.59
C LEU A 254 -9.54 7.74 1.62
N GLU A 255 -10.15 7.50 0.45
CA GLU A 255 -11.50 6.91 0.36
C GLU A 255 -11.49 5.44 0.79
N SER A 256 -10.46 4.67 0.40
CA SER A 256 -10.28 3.29 0.88
C SER A 256 -10.09 3.24 2.40
N ALA A 257 -9.27 4.14 2.95
CA ALA A 257 -9.08 4.26 4.39
C ALA A 257 -10.39 4.64 5.12
N ARG A 258 -11.20 5.53 4.53
CA ARG A 258 -12.52 5.89 5.08
C ARG A 258 -13.47 4.71 5.07
N THR A 259 -13.53 3.97 3.97
CA THR A 259 -14.40 2.80 3.82
C THR A 259 -14.05 1.71 4.84
N LEU A 260 -12.76 1.57 5.17
CA LEU A 260 -12.29 0.62 6.18
C LEU A 260 -12.29 1.17 7.62
N GLY A 261 -12.75 2.41 7.83
CA GLY A 261 -12.86 3.01 9.16
C GLY A 261 -11.52 3.44 9.79
N VAL A 262 -10.47 3.61 8.97
CA VAL A 262 -9.10 3.93 9.43
C VAL A 262 -8.56 5.25 8.85
N ARG A 263 -9.48 6.15 8.44
CA ARG A 263 -9.11 7.44 7.82
C ARG A 263 -8.29 8.34 8.76
N ASP A 264 -8.46 8.20 10.05
CA ASP A 264 -7.74 8.92 11.11
C ASP A 264 -6.24 8.59 11.15
N LYS A 265 -5.83 7.47 10.56
CA LYS A 265 -4.41 7.07 10.43
C LYS A 265 -3.67 7.77 9.30
N PHE A 266 -4.35 8.60 8.51
CA PHE A 266 -3.78 9.26 7.34
C PHE A 266 -3.86 10.77 7.45
N SER A 267 -2.75 11.44 7.21
CA SER A 267 -2.61 12.89 7.09
C SER A 267 -1.99 13.27 5.74
N LEU A 268 -1.94 14.56 5.46
CA LEU A 268 -1.22 15.10 4.32
C LEU A 268 0.01 15.85 4.84
N LEU A 269 1.14 15.59 4.25
CA LEU A 269 2.35 16.35 4.51
C LEU A 269 2.30 17.64 3.68
N ASP A 270 2.77 18.73 4.24
CA ASP A 270 2.78 20.06 3.60
C ASP A 270 3.99 20.31 2.70
N ARG A 271 4.83 19.29 2.50
CA ARG A 271 6.03 19.33 1.68
C ARG A 271 6.20 18.05 0.87
N SER A 272 7.04 18.10 -0.16
CA SER A 272 7.53 16.95 -0.91
C SER A 272 8.54 16.16 -0.09
N LEU A 273 8.62 14.87 -0.34
CA LEU A 273 9.67 13.99 0.17
C LEU A 273 10.52 13.48 -1.00
N LEU A 274 11.78 13.19 -0.72
CA LEU A 274 12.67 12.51 -1.65
C LEU A 274 12.72 11.03 -1.27
N ASP A 275 11.96 10.22 -2.00
CA ASP A 275 11.82 8.79 -1.79
C ASP A 275 11.59 8.06 -3.13
N ASP A 276 11.49 6.74 -3.12
CA ASP A 276 11.39 5.84 -4.28
C ASP A 276 10.23 6.18 -5.24
N HIS A 277 9.18 6.87 -4.78
CA HIS A 277 8.11 7.36 -5.65
C HIS A 277 8.59 8.44 -6.64
N VAL A 278 9.64 9.20 -6.30
CA VAL A 278 10.15 10.31 -7.14
C VAL A 278 10.70 9.79 -8.48
N PRO A 279 11.63 8.81 -8.52
CA PRO A 279 12.07 8.25 -9.80
C PRO A 279 10.94 7.63 -10.65
N LEU A 280 9.95 7.01 -10.01
CA LEU A 280 8.80 6.45 -10.72
C LEU A 280 7.96 7.55 -11.37
N ASN A 281 7.74 8.67 -10.67
CA ASN A 281 7.02 9.83 -11.19
C ASN A 281 7.82 10.56 -12.27
N GLU A 282 9.10 10.84 -12.04
CA GLU A 282 9.88 11.73 -12.88
C GLU A 282 10.55 11.03 -14.06
N ILE A 283 11.10 9.83 -13.84
CA ILE A 283 11.82 9.09 -14.87
C ILE A 283 10.88 8.19 -15.65
N ALA A 284 10.15 7.30 -14.96
CA ALA A 284 9.24 6.35 -15.61
C ALA A 284 7.92 7.01 -16.07
N ARG A 285 7.54 8.15 -15.50
CA ARG A 285 6.25 8.82 -15.74
C ARG A 285 5.05 7.95 -15.37
N VAL A 286 5.22 7.10 -14.37
CA VAL A 286 4.15 6.34 -13.74
C VAL A 286 3.67 7.11 -12.52
N PRO A 287 2.41 7.60 -12.49
CA PRO A 287 1.88 8.30 -11.33
C PRO A 287 1.98 7.43 -10.09
N THR A 288 2.79 7.80 -9.12
CA THR A 288 3.10 7.00 -7.93
C THR A 288 2.91 7.83 -6.67
N VAL A 289 2.19 7.26 -5.71
CA VAL A 289 2.01 7.83 -4.37
C VAL A 289 2.96 7.12 -3.40
N ASP A 290 3.47 7.89 -2.46
CA ASP A 290 4.22 7.39 -1.32
C ASP A 290 3.29 7.29 -0.11
N VAL A 291 3.25 6.12 0.51
CA VAL A 291 2.49 5.80 1.72
C VAL A 291 3.50 5.57 2.83
N ILE A 292 3.88 6.67 3.47
CA ILE A 292 4.99 6.70 4.42
C ILE A 292 4.54 7.26 5.78
N ASP A 293 5.06 6.70 6.87
CA ASP A 293 4.99 7.31 8.20
C ASP A 293 6.24 8.16 8.45
N PHE A 294 6.21 9.43 8.01
CA PHE A 294 7.32 10.35 8.21
C PHE A 294 7.28 11.10 9.57
N ASP A 295 6.38 10.68 10.45
CA ASP A 295 6.29 11.15 11.85
C ASP A 295 6.89 10.12 12.84
N TYR A 296 7.68 9.18 12.33
CA TYR A 296 8.29 8.10 13.08
C TYR A 296 9.53 8.55 13.85
N ASN A 297 9.44 8.61 15.18
CA ASN A 297 10.50 9.16 16.04
C ASN A 297 11.80 8.35 16.09
N ALA A 298 11.76 7.05 15.82
CA ALA A 298 12.93 6.19 15.83
C ALA A 298 13.66 6.12 14.48
N TRP A 299 13.18 6.86 13.48
CA TRP A 299 13.80 6.94 12.15
C TRP A 299 15.30 7.28 12.26
N HIS A 300 16.13 6.47 11.59
CA HIS A 300 17.59 6.60 11.56
C HIS A 300 18.27 6.59 12.94
N THR A 301 17.69 5.88 13.91
CA THR A 301 18.26 5.69 15.25
C THR A 301 18.44 4.20 15.57
N ALA A 302 19.19 3.88 16.62
CA ALA A 302 19.33 2.50 17.12
C ALA A 302 18.01 1.92 17.69
N ASP A 303 17.01 2.78 17.91
CA ASP A 303 15.72 2.40 18.47
C ASP A 303 14.74 1.89 17.40
N ASP A 304 15.09 1.96 16.09
CA ASP A 304 14.29 1.34 15.03
C ASP A 304 14.43 -0.20 15.07
N THR A 305 13.66 -0.78 15.96
CA THR A 305 13.64 -2.21 16.27
C THR A 305 12.22 -2.76 16.21
N MET A 306 12.10 -4.08 16.24
CA MET A 306 10.79 -4.76 16.25
C MET A 306 9.87 -4.31 17.42
N ALA A 307 10.44 -3.75 18.49
CA ALA A 307 9.65 -3.22 19.60
C ALA A 307 8.80 -2.01 19.22
N GLN A 308 9.16 -1.30 18.16
CA GLN A 308 8.39 -0.17 17.64
C GLN A 308 7.22 -0.61 16.75
N LEU A 309 7.26 -1.83 16.22
CA LEU A 309 6.29 -2.28 15.23
C LEU A 309 5.00 -2.83 15.86
N SER A 310 3.95 -2.81 15.07
CA SER A 310 2.63 -3.36 15.39
C SER A 310 2.07 -4.16 14.20
N ALA A 311 1.63 -5.39 14.46
CA ALA A 311 0.89 -6.16 13.47
C ALA A 311 -0.39 -5.42 12.99
N GLN A 312 -1.06 -4.69 13.89
CA GLN A 312 -2.25 -3.91 13.56
C GLN A 312 -1.97 -2.80 12.56
N SER A 313 -0.82 -2.13 12.67
CA SER A 313 -0.41 -1.07 11.73
C SER A 313 -0.17 -1.65 10.33
N LEU A 314 0.57 -2.75 10.24
CA LEU A 314 0.80 -3.47 8.98
C LEU A 314 -0.51 -3.96 8.36
N GLU A 315 -1.44 -4.50 9.17
CA GLU A 315 -2.75 -4.93 8.70
C GLU A 315 -3.59 -3.76 8.18
N THR A 316 -3.55 -2.64 8.86
CA THR A 316 -4.25 -1.42 8.45
C THR A 316 -3.80 -0.99 7.05
N ILE A 317 -2.50 -0.85 6.83
CA ILE A 317 -1.99 -0.36 5.53
C ILE A 317 -2.10 -1.43 4.46
N GLY A 318 -1.84 -2.70 4.76
CA GLY A 318 -2.04 -3.80 3.82
C GLY A 318 -3.50 -3.92 3.35
N SER A 319 -4.46 -3.82 4.27
CA SER A 319 -5.89 -3.83 3.94
C SER A 319 -6.31 -2.63 3.10
N VAL A 320 -5.85 -1.42 3.42
CA VAL A 320 -6.14 -0.20 2.63
C VAL A 320 -5.57 -0.33 1.22
N THR A 321 -4.34 -0.82 1.08
CA THR A 321 -3.68 -1.04 -0.21
C THR A 321 -4.46 -2.05 -1.05
N LEU A 322 -4.84 -3.21 -0.48
CA LEU A 322 -5.63 -4.24 -1.19
C LEU A 322 -7.02 -3.74 -1.58
N HIS A 323 -7.70 -3.02 -0.69
CA HIS A 323 -8.99 -2.42 -0.99
C HIS A 323 -8.88 -1.44 -2.18
N TYR A 324 -7.87 -0.58 -2.16
CA TYR A 324 -7.62 0.35 -3.26
C TYR A 324 -7.32 -0.38 -4.58
N LEU A 325 -6.38 -1.33 -4.59
CA LEU A 325 -6.04 -2.14 -5.78
C LEU A 325 -7.27 -2.86 -6.35
N SER A 326 -8.08 -3.49 -5.48
CA SER A 326 -9.27 -4.24 -5.88
C SER A 326 -10.29 -3.35 -6.61
N ASN A 327 -10.45 -2.11 -6.17
CA ASN A 327 -11.39 -1.17 -6.78
C ASN A 327 -10.82 -0.48 -8.02
N ALA A 328 -9.58 0.01 -7.95
CA ALA A 328 -8.96 0.76 -9.04
C ALA A 328 -8.70 -0.11 -10.28
N LEU A 329 -8.25 -1.37 -10.10
CA LEU A 329 -7.95 -2.28 -11.21
C LEU A 329 -9.17 -3.05 -11.74
N ALA A 330 -10.27 -3.10 -10.96
CA ALA A 330 -11.51 -3.72 -11.41
C ALA A 330 -12.39 -2.76 -12.23
N ALA A 331 -12.30 -1.47 -12.00
CA ALA A 331 -13.12 -0.45 -12.67
C ALA A 331 -12.65 -0.12 -14.09
N GLN A 332 -11.52 -0.67 -14.55
CA GLN A 332 -11.05 -0.42 -15.91
C GLN A 332 -11.85 -1.29 -16.91
N PRO A 333 -12.63 -0.69 -17.83
CA PRO A 333 -13.27 -1.46 -18.89
C PRO A 333 -12.19 -2.14 -19.75
N PRO A 334 -12.49 -3.30 -20.37
CA PRO A 334 -11.59 -3.88 -21.34
C PRO A 334 -11.31 -2.84 -22.43
N ALA A 335 -10.02 -2.66 -22.76
CA ALA A 335 -9.62 -1.75 -23.83
C ALA A 335 -10.37 -2.13 -25.10
N LYS A 336 -11.04 -1.13 -25.70
CA LYS A 336 -11.72 -1.28 -27.00
C LYS A 336 -10.71 -1.48 -28.11
#